data_898fef81102b5d7bbe0494e6e8a47ca5
#
_entry.id   898fef81102b5d7bbe0494e6e8a47ca5
#
_cell.length_a   1.000
_cell.length_b   1.000
_cell.length_c   1.000
_cell.angle_alpha   90.00
_cell.angle_beta   90.00
_cell.angle_gamma   90.00
#
_symmetry.space_group_name_H-M   'P 1'
#
loop_
_entity.id
_entity.type
_entity.pdbx_description
1 polymer ?
#
loop_
_entity_poly.entity_id
_entity_poly.type
_entity_poly.pdbx_seq_one_letter_code
_entity_poly.pdbx_strand_id
1 'polypeptide(L)'
;MRKIGWIGAGIMGQPMVIHLLNKGYEVHVYARHPERVEQAKNAGAILEESIVSLTSNVDVICTMVGFPSDVKEVYDVIFSCIDAGKTCIDFTTSSPKLAKELYTKGKELGVHVLDAPVTGGDTGAKNGTLTVLVGADKEDFETNKEIFEAFGTQIEYCGKASCGQHVKMANQIMIANTLQGICEAMSYLNCKDVDESFVYRFLRNGAAGSKQLEFQGKKMLENDYAPGFYVKHFVKDLKIAVQEANFPLYGVNRVIKEYVDLMDRGMSDLGTQCLIEYFRKPQIKAVIFDMDGLMFNTEKMFKDEFKEKAKELGVSCPDSFPEPLIGCDSRKVAEFEMMYPGVTRVMEEIQEERADYFFTYFKEPGSANMVGLQNLIEYIEENKIPYAVASSSHPQDIKKFLSHAGFVLSPNVIVS
;
A
#
# COMPACT_ATOMS: atom_id res chain seq x y z
N MET A 1 -16.22 -19.05 -37.05
CA MET A 1 -16.17 -18.13 -35.89
C MET A 1 -14.74 -17.60 -35.79
N ARG A 2 -14.53 -16.32 -35.47
CA ARG A 2 -13.16 -15.75 -35.34
C ARG A 2 -12.39 -16.41 -34.19
N LYS A 3 -11.10 -16.64 -34.35
CA LYS A 3 -10.21 -17.15 -33.33
C LYS A 3 -9.73 -15.98 -32.44
N ILE A 4 -9.73 -16.19 -31.14
CA ILE A 4 -9.40 -15.16 -30.17
C ILE A 4 -8.12 -15.52 -29.45
N GLY A 5 -7.15 -14.60 -29.46
CA GLY A 5 -5.96 -14.64 -28.63
C GLY A 5 -6.18 -13.86 -27.35
N TRP A 6 -5.73 -14.37 -26.21
CA TRP A 6 -5.81 -13.69 -24.93
C TRP A 6 -4.44 -13.59 -24.24
N ILE A 7 -4.05 -12.38 -23.90
CA ILE A 7 -2.80 -12.09 -23.18
C ILE A 7 -3.14 -11.49 -21.83
N GLY A 8 -2.69 -12.14 -20.74
CA GLY A 8 -2.98 -11.67 -19.38
C GLY A 8 -4.21 -12.35 -18.76
N ALA A 9 -4.24 -13.67 -18.74
CA ALA A 9 -5.28 -14.47 -18.09
C ALA A 9 -5.08 -14.59 -16.57
N GLY A 10 -5.10 -13.45 -15.86
CA GLY A 10 -5.08 -13.36 -14.39
C GLY A 10 -6.47 -13.53 -13.77
N ILE A 11 -6.66 -12.98 -12.56
CA ILE A 11 -7.92 -13.08 -11.79
C ILE A 11 -9.14 -12.62 -12.59
N MET A 12 -8.99 -11.56 -13.39
CA MET A 12 -10.06 -11.06 -14.25
C MET A 12 -10.10 -11.77 -15.60
N GLY A 13 -8.94 -11.97 -16.23
CA GLY A 13 -8.85 -12.50 -17.61
C GLY A 13 -9.25 -13.96 -17.73
N GLN A 14 -8.92 -14.83 -16.75
CA GLN A 14 -9.33 -16.26 -16.84
C GLN A 14 -10.83 -16.47 -16.91
N PRO A 15 -11.66 -15.87 -16.03
CA PRO A 15 -13.12 -15.99 -16.18
C PRO A 15 -13.63 -15.49 -17.54
N MET A 16 -13.07 -14.38 -18.05
CA MET A 16 -13.47 -13.84 -19.37
C MET A 16 -13.12 -14.82 -20.50
N VAL A 17 -11.94 -15.44 -20.46
CA VAL A 17 -11.56 -16.54 -21.39
C VAL A 17 -12.54 -17.70 -21.32
N ILE A 18 -12.92 -18.13 -20.12
CA ILE A 18 -13.87 -19.25 -19.93
C ILE A 18 -15.24 -18.90 -20.52
N HIS A 19 -15.70 -17.67 -20.36
CA HIS A 19 -16.96 -17.22 -20.98
C HIS A 19 -16.90 -17.23 -22.51
N LEU A 20 -15.76 -16.84 -23.11
CA LEU A 20 -15.57 -16.93 -24.57
C LEU A 20 -15.58 -18.37 -25.05
N LEU A 21 -14.90 -19.28 -24.37
CA LEU A 21 -14.95 -20.73 -24.67
C LEU A 21 -16.36 -21.29 -24.58
N ASN A 22 -17.11 -20.91 -23.53
CA ASN A 22 -18.51 -21.33 -23.36
C ASN A 22 -19.45 -20.79 -24.47
N LYS A 23 -19.10 -19.68 -25.10
CA LYS A 23 -19.79 -19.13 -26.28
C LYS A 23 -19.38 -19.83 -27.58
N GLY A 24 -18.40 -20.76 -27.52
CA GLY A 24 -17.93 -21.56 -28.66
C GLY A 24 -16.79 -20.94 -29.45
N TYR A 25 -16.14 -19.88 -28.96
CA TYR A 25 -14.93 -19.37 -29.59
C TYR A 25 -13.74 -20.32 -29.40
N GLU A 26 -12.89 -20.44 -30.42
CA GLU A 26 -11.54 -20.99 -30.25
C GLU A 26 -10.69 -19.94 -29.61
N VAL A 27 -10.13 -20.22 -28.40
CA VAL A 27 -9.36 -19.24 -27.63
C VAL A 27 -7.95 -19.74 -27.39
N HIS A 28 -6.97 -18.97 -27.84
CA HIS A 28 -5.56 -19.15 -27.61
C HIS A 28 -5.10 -18.24 -26.47
N VAL A 29 -4.30 -18.73 -25.54
CA VAL A 29 -3.86 -17.96 -24.36
C VAL A 29 -2.34 -17.94 -24.29
N TYR A 30 -1.78 -16.75 -24.09
CA TYR A 30 -0.39 -16.58 -23.68
C TYR A 30 -0.32 -16.04 -22.25
N ALA A 31 0.51 -16.64 -21.42
CA ALA A 31 0.78 -16.21 -20.06
C ALA A 31 2.27 -16.34 -19.74
N ARG A 32 2.84 -15.30 -19.09
CA ARG A 32 4.24 -15.35 -18.56
C ARG A 32 4.42 -16.48 -17.53
N HIS A 33 3.34 -16.87 -16.86
CA HIS A 33 3.25 -17.91 -15.83
C HIS A 33 2.18 -18.93 -16.23
N PRO A 34 2.53 -19.93 -17.04
CA PRO A 34 1.57 -20.95 -17.54
C PRO A 34 0.81 -21.69 -16.44
N GLU A 35 1.44 -21.88 -15.27
CA GLU A 35 0.84 -22.50 -14.11
C GLU A 35 -0.36 -21.74 -13.53
N ARG A 36 -0.49 -20.47 -13.84
CA ARG A 36 -1.59 -19.61 -13.36
C ARG A 36 -2.83 -19.62 -14.24
N VAL A 37 -2.78 -20.25 -15.41
CA VAL A 37 -3.90 -20.29 -16.39
C VAL A 37 -4.52 -21.68 -16.53
N GLU A 38 -4.32 -22.54 -15.54
CA GLU A 38 -4.75 -23.93 -15.55
C GLU A 38 -6.28 -24.05 -15.71
N GLN A 39 -7.07 -23.16 -15.11
CA GLN A 39 -8.53 -23.18 -15.25
C GLN A 39 -8.95 -22.90 -16.70
N ALA A 40 -8.34 -21.93 -17.36
CA ALA A 40 -8.61 -21.64 -18.77
C ALA A 40 -8.22 -22.83 -19.67
N LYS A 41 -7.06 -23.44 -19.41
CA LYS A 41 -6.59 -24.63 -20.12
C LYS A 41 -7.55 -25.82 -19.95
N ASN A 42 -8.00 -26.08 -18.72
CA ASN A 42 -8.95 -27.13 -18.43
C ASN A 42 -10.32 -26.88 -19.07
N ALA A 43 -10.69 -25.62 -19.30
CA ALA A 43 -11.89 -25.23 -20.01
C ALA A 43 -11.77 -25.34 -21.55
N GLY A 44 -10.58 -25.66 -22.08
CA GLY A 44 -10.33 -25.87 -23.51
C GLY A 44 -9.52 -24.79 -24.21
N ALA A 45 -8.89 -23.83 -23.47
CA ALA A 45 -8.01 -22.86 -24.08
C ALA A 45 -6.70 -23.51 -24.59
N ILE A 46 -6.24 -23.06 -25.76
CA ILE A 46 -4.99 -23.48 -26.38
C ILE A 46 -3.86 -22.59 -25.82
N LEU A 47 -2.85 -23.21 -25.22
CA LEU A 47 -1.71 -22.45 -24.68
C LEU A 47 -0.68 -22.19 -25.78
N GLU A 48 -0.30 -20.93 -25.96
CA GLU A 48 0.72 -20.48 -26.89
C GLU A 48 2.05 -20.23 -26.19
N GLU A 49 3.15 -20.54 -26.87
CA GLU A 49 4.51 -20.42 -26.33
C GLU A 49 5.02 -18.97 -26.32
N SER A 50 4.46 -18.11 -27.17
CA SER A 50 4.87 -16.72 -27.30
C SER A 50 3.72 -15.82 -27.76
N ILE A 51 3.87 -14.50 -27.56
CA ILE A 51 2.96 -13.48 -28.13
C ILE A 51 2.99 -13.55 -29.67
N VAL A 52 4.15 -13.82 -30.26
CA VAL A 52 4.30 -13.92 -31.73
C VAL A 52 3.49 -15.09 -32.29
N SER A 53 3.59 -16.28 -31.66
CA SER A 53 2.79 -17.46 -32.04
C SER A 53 1.30 -17.17 -31.91
N LEU A 54 0.88 -16.61 -30.75
CA LEU A 54 -0.52 -16.23 -30.54
C LEU A 54 -1.00 -15.27 -31.63
N THR A 55 -0.25 -14.19 -31.89
CA THR A 55 -0.64 -13.16 -32.87
C THR A 55 -0.82 -13.74 -34.29
N SER A 56 0.01 -14.71 -34.66
CA SER A 56 -0.07 -15.35 -35.98
C SER A 56 -1.30 -16.26 -36.11
N ASN A 57 -1.72 -16.92 -35.03
CA ASN A 57 -2.75 -17.97 -35.04
C ASN A 57 -4.19 -17.47 -34.88
N VAL A 58 -4.40 -16.16 -34.60
CA VAL A 58 -5.72 -15.64 -34.24
C VAL A 58 -6.14 -14.43 -35.07
N ASP A 59 -7.44 -14.13 -35.08
CA ASP A 59 -8.03 -12.98 -35.77
C ASP A 59 -8.17 -11.75 -34.88
N VAL A 60 -8.41 -11.99 -33.57
CA VAL A 60 -8.63 -10.95 -32.57
C VAL A 60 -7.70 -11.18 -31.38
N ILE A 61 -6.93 -10.18 -31.00
CA ILE A 61 -6.03 -10.23 -29.85
C ILE A 61 -6.64 -9.40 -28.71
N CYS A 62 -6.94 -10.04 -27.59
CA CYS A 62 -7.45 -9.44 -26.35
C CYS A 62 -6.33 -9.34 -25.32
N THR A 63 -6.20 -8.18 -24.66
CA THR A 63 -5.20 -7.97 -23.59
C THR A 63 -5.87 -7.56 -22.30
N MET A 64 -5.39 -8.11 -21.17
CA MET A 64 -5.79 -7.69 -19.82
C MET A 64 -4.64 -7.88 -18.86
N VAL A 65 -3.76 -6.88 -18.79
CA VAL A 65 -2.53 -6.89 -18.00
C VAL A 65 -2.59 -5.91 -16.81
N GLY A 66 -1.48 -5.67 -16.13
CA GLY A 66 -1.48 -4.93 -14.86
C GLY A 66 -1.41 -3.42 -14.99
N PHE A 67 -0.42 -2.93 -15.75
CA PHE A 67 -0.03 -1.53 -15.80
C PHE A 67 0.07 -1.02 -17.25
N PRO A 68 0.06 0.33 -17.47
CA PRO A 68 0.27 0.89 -18.80
C PRO A 68 1.61 0.48 -19.44
N SER A 69 2.66 0.28 -18.63
CA SER A 69 3.94 -0.26 -19.10
C SER A 69 3.82 -1.67 -19.67
N ASP A 70 3.04 -2.53 -19.01
CA ASP A 70 2.80 -3.90 -19.50
C ASP A 70 2.01 -3.88 -20.81
N VAL A 71 1.00 -2.99 -20.93
CA VAL A 71 0.23 -2.80 -22.17
C VAL A 71 1.18 -2.41 -23.29
N LYS A 72 2.03 -1.39 -23.06
CA LYS A 72 2.98 -0.93 -24.06
C LYS A 72 3.94 -2.05 -24.49
N GLU A 73 4.53 -2.76 -23.54
CA GLU A 73 5.46 -3.87 -23.83
C GLU A 73 4.79 -4.97 -24.68
N VAL A 74 3.55 -5.36 -24.33
CA VAL A 74 2.80 -6.37 -25.07
C VAL A 74 2.47 -5.89 -26.48
N TYR A 75 2.00 -4.66 -26.64
CA TYR A 75 1.66 -4.10 -27.93
C TYR A 75 2.89 -3.84 -28.83
N ASP A 76 4.04 -3.50 -28.27
CA ASP A 76 5.29 -3.38 -29.03
C ASP A 76 5.65 -4.73 -29.71
N VAL A 77 5.41 -5.86 -29.04
CA VAL A 77 5.60 -7.20 -29.63
C VAL A 77 4.51 -7.51 -30.65
N ILE A 78 3.23 -7.29 -30.32
CA ILE A 78 2.10 -7.54 -31.24
C ILE A 78 2.32 -6.77 -32.55
N PHE A 79 2.59 -5.48 -32.49
CA PHE A 79 2.76 -4.62 -33.66
C PHE A 79 4.00 -4.93 -34.49
N SER A 80 4.97 -5.67 -33.95
CA SER A 80 6.15 -6.14 -34.71
C SER A 80 5.84 -7.32 -35.64
N CYS A 81 4.70 -8.03 -35.42
CA CYS A 81 4.40 -9.27 -36.12
C CYS A 81 2.94 -9.42 -36.56
N ILE A 82 2.06 -8.46 -36.31
CA ILE A 82 0.65 -8.53 -36.65
C ILE A 82 0.40 -8.24 -38.12
N ASP A 83 -0.50 -9.01 -38.74
CA ASP A 83 -0.98 -8.76 -40.10
C ASP A 83 -2.09 -7.71 -40.13
N ALA A 84 -2.16 -6.96 -41.20
CA ALA A 84 -3.25 -6.02 -41.46
C ALA A 84 -4.64 -6.74 -41.47
N GLY A 85 -5.68 -6.02 -41.04
CA GLY A 85 -7.05 -6.52 -40.97
C GLY A 85 -7.37 -7.26 -39.67
N LYS A 86 -6.40 -7.56 -38.80
CA LYS A 86 -6.64 -8.11 -37.46
C LYS A 86 -7.13 -7.05 -36.47
N THR A 87 -7.70 -7.49 -35.37
CA THR A 87 -8.25 -6.63 -34.32
C THR A 87 -7.50 -6.82 -33.00
N CYS A 88 -7.18 -5.73 -32.31
CA CYS A 88 -6.66 -5.72 -30.95
C CYS A 88 -7.65 -5.03 -30.01
N ILE A 89 -7.97 -5.65 -28.86
CA ILE A 89 -8.89 -5.12 -27.85
C ILE A 89 -8.17 -5.11 -26.50
N ASP A 90 -7.95 -3.92 -25.94
CA ASP A 90 -7.34 -3.81 -24.61
C ASP A 90 -8.40 -3.61 -23.53
N PHE A 91 -8.59 -4.62 -22.68
CA PHE A 91 -9.47 -4.60 -21.52
C PHE A 91 -8.78 -4.05 -20.26
N THR A 92 -7.49 -3.78 -20.34
CA THR A 92 -6.73 -3.21 -19.23
C THR A 92 -7.20 -1.79 -18.92
N THR A 93 -7.39 -1.48 -17.64
CA THR A 93 -7.49 -0.07 -17.22
C THR A 93 -6.10 0.56 -17.35
N SER A 94 -5.95 1.41 -18.36
CA SER A 94 -4.69 1.99 -18.79
C SER A 94 -4.84 3.51 -19.06
N SER A 95 -3.75 4.15 -19.52
CA SER A 95 -3.77 5.58 -19.85
C SER A 95 -4.56 5.86 -21.13
N PRO A 96 -5.52 6.81 -21.10
CA PRO A 96 -6.17 7.30 -22.30
C PRO A 96 -5.20 7.77 -23.40
N LYS A 97 -4.10 8.40 -23.00
CA LYS A 97 -3.03 8.80 -23.93
C LYS A 97 -2.41 7.59 -24.62
N LEU A 98 -2.06 6.54 -23.86
CA LEU A 98 -1.51 5.30 -24.43
C LEU A 98 -2.53 4.63 -25.38
N ALA A 99 -3.80 4.52 -24.98
CA ALA A 99 -4.84 3.96 -25.82
C ALA A 99 -4.94 4.67 -27.19
N LYS A 100 -4.84 6.02 -27.19
CA LYS A 100 -4.82 6.82 -28.41
C LYS A 100 -3.57 6.58 -29.25
N GLU A 101 -2.40 6.45 -28.63
CA GLU A 101 -1.14 6.13 -29.28
C GLU A 101 -1.21 4.75 -29.98
N LEU A 102 -1.72 3.74 -29.28
CA LEU A 102 -1.90 2.39 -29.80
C LEU A 102 -2.89 2.36 -30.97
N TYR A 103 -4.02 3.07 -30.85
CA TYR A 103 -4.98 3.23 -31.95
C TYR A 103 -4.32 3.86 -33.19
N THR A 104 -3.57 4.94 -33.02
CA THR A 104 -2.89 5.61 -34.13
C THR A 104 -1.90 4.68 -34.82
N LYS A 105 -1.09 3.99 -34.03
CA LYS A 105 -0.11 2.99 -34.51
C LYS A 105 -0.79 1.84 -35.24
N GLY A 106 -1.87 1.29 -34.66
CA GLY A 106 -2.65 0.23 -35.31
C GLY A 106 -3.20 0.66 -36.66
N LYS A 107 -3.71 1.88 -36.77
CA LYS A 107 -4.23 2.43 -38.02
C LYS A 107 -3.15 2.55 -39.13
N GLU A 108 -1.92 2.92 -38.74
CA GLU A 108 -0.77 2.93 -39.67
C GLU A 108 -0.43 1.53 -40.18
N LEU A 109 -0.66 0.48 -39.38
CA LEU A 109 -0.46 -0.92 -39.72
C LEU A 109 -1.66 -1.60 -40.37
N GLY A 110 -2.77 -0.89 -40.56
CA GLY A 110 -4.04 -1.46 -41.07
C GLY A 110 -4.71 -2.41 -40.05
N VAL A 111 -4.49 -2.22 -38.74
CA VAL A 111 -5.02 -3.02 -37.65
C VAL A 111 -6.08 -2.22 -36.90
N HIS A 112 -7.16 -2.88 -36.51
CA HIS A 112 -8.23 -2.28 -35.70
C HIS A 112 -7.84 -2.34 -34.21
N VAL A 113 -7.84 -1.20 -33.51
CA VAL A 113 -7.45 -1.15 -32.08
C VAL A 113 -8.56 -0.49 -31.26
N LEU A 114 -9.04 -1.19 -30.22
CA LEU A 114 -10.10 -0.75 -29.34
C LEU A 114 -9.58 -0.72 -27.90
N ASP A 115 -9.94 0.30 -27.13
CA ASP A 115 -9.83 0.31 -25.67
C ASP A 115 -11.21 -0.05 -25.07
N ALA A 116 -11.21 -1.05 -24.21
CA ALA A 116 -12.43 -1.62 -23.68
C ALA A 116 -12.34 -1.95 -22.17
N PRO A 117 -11.89 -1.00 -21.31
CA PRO A 117 -11.80 -1.28 -19.89
C PRO A 117 -13.14 -1.68 -19.29
N VAL A 118 -13.09 -2.51 -18.24
CA VAL A 118 -14.27 -3.10 -17.62
C VAL A 118 -14.51 -2.61 -16.20
N THR A 119 -15.75 -2.70 -15.74
CA THR A 119 -16.14 -2.51 -14.34
C THR A 119 -17.08 -3.61 -13.88
N GLY A 120 -17.05 -3.96 -12.57
CA GLY A 120 -17.79 -5.08 -11.97
C GLY A 120 -16.91 -5.98 -11.10
N GLY A 121 -15.58 -5.76 -11.10
CA GLY A 121 -14.61 -6.50 -10.30
C GLY A 121 -14.52 -7.99 -10.67
N ASP A 122 -13.84 -8.75 -9.84
CA ASP A 122 -13.64 -10.20 -10.04
C ASP A 122 -14.96 -10.98 -10.01
N THR A 123 -15.90 -10.57 -9.18
CA THR A 123 -17.24 -11.16 -9.12
C THR A 123 -17.99 -10.97 -10.43
N GLY A 124 -17.94 -9.76 -11.02
CA GLY A 124 -18.53 -9.48 -12.32
C GLY A 124 -17.88 -10.31 -13.44
N ALA A 125 -16.55 -10.48 -13.41
CA ALA A 125 -15.84 -11.31 -14.37
C ALA A 125 -16.26 -12.79 -14.26
N LYS A 126 -16.31 -13.35 -13.05
CA LYS A 126 -16.76 -14.74 -12.79
C LYS A 126 -18.19 -14.99 -13.24
N ASN A 127 -19.08 -14.04 -12.98
CA ASN A 127 -20.50 -14.17 -13.28
C ASN A 127 -20.88 -13.78 -14.74
N GLY A 128 -19.94 -13.24 -15.53
CA GLY A 128 -20.23 -12.73 -16.88
C GLY A 128 -21.13 -11.49 -16.87
N THR A 129 -21.02 -10.65 -15.83
CA THR A 129 -21.91 -9.48 -15.62
C THR A 129 -21.14 -8.16 -15.63
N LEU A 130 -20.02 -8.13 -16.34
CA LEU A 130 -19.21 -6.91 -16.45
C LEU A 130 -19.96 -5.83 -17.24
N THR A 131 -19.64 -4.57 -16.92
CA THR A 131 -19.88 -3.47 -17.86
C THR A 131 -18.59 -3.24 -18.64
N VAL A 132 -18.68 -3.18 -19.96
CA VAL A 132 -17.55 -2.96 -20.88
C VAL A 132 -17.69 -1.55 -21.47
N LEU A 133 -16.65 -0.74 -21.32
CA LEU A 133 -16.64 0.67 -21.74
C LEU A 133 -15.76 0.81 -22.98
N VAL A 134 -16.37 0.89 -24.18
CA VAL A 134 -15.63 0.74 -25.44
C VAL A 134 -15.35 2.10 -26.08
N GLY A 135 -14.06 2.38 -26.31
CA GLY A 135 -13.57 3.47 -27.15
C GLY A 135 -13.02 2.92 -28.46
N ALA A 136 -13.62 3.27 -29.60
CA ALA A 136 -13.29 2.73 -30.92
C ALA A 136 -13.89 3.52 -32.06
N ASP A 137 -13.54 3.20 -33.31
CA ASP A 137 -14.37 3.54 -34.44
C ASP A 137 -15.71 2.77 -34.33
N LYS A 138 -16.81 3.39 -34.74
CA LYS A 138 -18.15 2.84 -34.53
C LYS A 138 -18.36 1.48 -35.21
N GLU A 139 -17.78 1.30 -36.38
CA GLU A 139 -17.82 0.04 -37.15
C GLU A 139 -17.10 -1.08 -36.41
N ASP A 140 -15.92 -0.78 -35.84
CA ASP A 140 -15.14 -1.73 -35.03
C ASP A 140 -15.86 -2.14 -33.76
N PHE A 141 -16.56 -1.19 -33.10
CA PHE A 141 -17.42 -1.49 -31.96
C PHE A 141 -18.53 -2.51 -32.33
N GLU A 142 -19.30 -2.24 -33.39
CA GLU A 142 -20.40 -3.10 -33.80
C GLU A 142 -19.88 -4.49 -34.23
N THR A 143 -18.76 -4.56 -34.93
CA THR A 143 -18.15 -5.82 -35.41
C THR A 143 -17.67 -6.72 -34.25
N ASN A 144 -17.30 -6.13 -33.11
CA ASN A 144 -16.74 -6.87 -31.97
C ASN A 144 -17.74 -7.03 -30.80
N LYS A 145 -18.97 -6.54 -30.93
CA LYS A 145 -19.96 -6.49 -29.84
C LYS A 145 -20.24 -7.87 -29.24
N GLU A 146 -20.35 -8.93 -30.06
CA GLU A 146 -20.59 -10.31 -29.59
C GLU A 146 -19.47 -10.83 -28.67
N ILE A 147 -18.22 -10.35 -28.83
CA ILE A 147 -17.08 -10.70 -27.94
C ILE A 147 -17.33 -10.11 -26.57
N PHE A 148 -17.75 -8.85 -26.48
CA PHE A 148 -18.04 -8.18 -25.21
C PHE A 148 -19.24 -8.83 -24.50
N GLU A 149 -20.27 -9.22 -25.24
CA GLU A 149 -21.48 -9.89 -24.73
C GLU A 149 -21.23 -11.31 -24.20
N ALA A 150 -20.04 -11.86 -24.41
CA ALA A 150 -19.67 -13.14 -23.81
C ALA A 150 -19.51 -13.07 -22.29
N PHE A 151 -19.05 -11.94 -21.75
CA PHE A 151 -18.74 -11.77 -20.33
C PHE A 151 -19.26 -10.44 -19.74
N GLY A 152 -20.00 -9.66 -20.50
CA GLY A 152 -20.60 -8.40 -20.08
C GLY A 152 -22.11 -8.37 -20.30
N THR A 153 -22.84 -7.70 -19.39
CA THR A 153 -24.29 -7.45 -19.51
C THR A 153 -24.61 -6.03 -19.93
N GLN A 154 -23.67 -5.12 -19.76
CA GLN A 154 -23.75 -3.74 -20.23
C GLN A 154 -22.55 -3.44 -21.13
N ILE A 155 -22.82 -3.17 -22.40
CA ILE A 155 -21.80 -2.88 -23.40
C ILE A 155 -22.02 -1.46 -23.89
N GLU A 156 -21.14 -0.55 -23.50
CA GLU A 156 -21.32 0.88 -23.73
C GLU A 156 -20.32 1.40 -24.75
N TYR A 157 -20.82 1.95 -25.84
CA TYR A 157 -20.00 2.71 -26.78
C TYR A 157 -19.72 4.12 -26.23
N CYS A 158 -18.50 4.34 -25.76
CA CYS A 158 -18.08 5.59 -25.11
C CYS A 158 -17.66 6.67 -26.12
N GLY A 159 -17.49 6.33 -27.38
CA GLY A 159 -17.02 7.23 -28.42
C GLY A 159 -15.75 6.72 -29.12
N LYS A 160 -14.94 7.63 -29.67
CA LYS A 160 -13.69 7.30 -30.38
C LYS A 160 -12.67 6.66 -29.46
N ALA A 161 -11.59 6.13 -30.04
CA ALA A 161 -10.46 5.56 -29.31
C ALA A 161 -10.00 6.46 -28.14
N SER A 162 -9.70 5.86 -27.02
CA SER A 162 -9.42 6.42 -25.68
C SER A 162 -10.64 6.83 -24.83
N CYS A 163 -11.84 6.95 -25.42
CA CYS A 163 -13.03 7.37 -24.66
C CYS A 163 -13.44 6.32 -23.61
N GLY A 164 -13.24 5.04 -23.87
CA GLY A 164 -13.48 3.98 -22.89
C GLY A 164 -12.62 4.17 -21.62
N GLN A 165 -11.33 4.47 -21.81
CA GLN A 165 -10.42 4.76 -20.69
C GLN A 165 -10.83 6.04 -19.94
N HIS A 166 -11.23 7.10 -20.64
CA HIS A 166 -11.70 8.32 -19.98
C HIS A 166 -12.97 8.09 -19.12
N VAL A 167 -13.93 7.32 -19.63
CA VAL A 167 -15.12 6.95 -18.86
C VAL A 167 -14.74 6.07 -17.67
N LYS A 168 -13.76 5.17 -17.85
CA LYS A 168 -13.21 4.37 -16.73
C LYS A 168 -12.56 5.27 -15.68
N MET A 169 -11.80 6.29 -16.05
CA MET A 169 -11.23 7.24 -15.08
C MET A 169 -12.32 7.96 -14.28
N ALA A 170 -13.40 8.41 -14.93
CA ALA A 170 -14.55 9.01 -14.24
C ALA A 170 -15.18 8.02 -13.21
N ASN A 171 -15.35 6.74 -13.59
CA ASN A 171 -15.81 5.71 -12.66
C ASN A 171 -14.88 5.56 -11.45
N GLN A 172 -13.56 5.52 -11.65
CA GLN A 172 -12.58 5.38 -10.57
C GLN A 172 -12.58 6.61 -9.64
N ILE A 173 -12.72 7.81 -10.18
CA ILE A 173 -12.89 9.07 -9.40
C ILE A 173 -14.11 8.96 -8.47
N MET A 174 -15.25 8.50 -8.98
CA MET A 174 -16.47 8.31 -8.18
C MET A 174 -16.29 7.26 -7.09
N ILE A 175 -15.67 6.12 -7.42
CA ILE A 175 -15.40 5.06 -6.44
C ILE A 175 -14.51 5.59 -5.31
N ALA A 176 -13.44 6.31 -5.63
CA ALA A 176 -12.50 6.82 -4.64
C ALA A 176 -13.19 7.72 -3.61
N ASN A 177 -13.93 8.72 -4.08
CA ASN A 177 -14.60 9.68 -3.21
C ASN A 177 -15.75 9.02 -2.41
N THR A 178 -16.42 8.03 -2.99
CA THR A 178 -17.48 7.28 -2.30
C THR A 178 -16.90 6.43 -1.17
N LEU A 179 -15.80 5.70 -1.42
CA LEU A 179 -15.13 4.89 -0.39
C LEU A 179 -14.62 5.77 0.74
N GLN A 180 -14.01 6.91 0.42
CA GLN A 180 -13.56 7.87 1.43
C GLN A 180 -14.72 8.34 2.31
N GLY A 181 -15.85 8.78 1.71
CA GLY A 181 -17.01 9.22 2.45
C GLY A 181 -17.59 8.13 3.37
N ILE A 182 -17.58 6.86 2.94
CA ILE A 182 -18.00 5.72 3.78
C ILE A 182 -17.07 5.57 4.98
N CYS A 183 -15.76 5.59 4.76
CA CYS A 183 -14.76 5.45 5.83
C CYS A 183 -14.83 6.61 6.83
N GLU A 184 -14.96 7.85 6.35
CA GLU A 184 -15.14 9.03 7.20
C GLU A 184 -16.42 8.93 8.04
N ALA A 185 -17.55 8.52 7.44
CA ALA A 185 -18.81 8.38 8.14
C ALA A 185 -18.76 7.30 9.24
N MET A 186 -18.18 6.12 8.95
CA MET A 186 -17.99 5.07 9.95
C MET A 186 -17.11 5.55 11.10
N SER A 187 -15.97 6.14 10.78
CA SER A 187 -15.02 6.65 11.78
C SER A 187 -15.59 7.82 12.59
N TYR A 188 -16.43 8.66 11.99
CA TYR A 188 -17.13 9.72 12.71
C TYR A 188 -18.08 9.16 13.78
N LEU A 189 -18.86 8.13 13.44
CA LEU A 189 -19.75 7.48 14.43
C LEU A 189 -18.93 6.83 15.56
N ASN A 190 -17.87 6.10 15.21
CA ASN A 190 -16.99 5.46 16.17
C ASN A 190 -16.38 6.48 17.15
N CYS A 191 -15.90 7.63 16.68
CA CYS A 191 -15.35 8.68 17.56
C CYS A 191 -16.38 9.37 18.45
N LYS A 192 -17.67 9.09 18.27
CA LYS A 192 -18.79 9.57 19.09
C LYS A 192 -19.43 8.48 19.93
N ASP A 193 -18.78 7.32 20.06
CA ASP A 193 -19.28 6.14 20.76
C ASP A 193 -20.64 5.65 20.20
N VAL A 194 -20.87 5.88 18.91
CA VAL A 194 -22.04 5.39 18.17
C VAL A 194 -21.62 4.21 17.30
N ASP A 195 -22.43 3.15 17.29
CA ASP A 195 -22.16 1.96 16.49
C ASP A 195 -21.98 2.31 15.00
N GLU A 196 -20.76 2.19 14.50
CA GLU A 196 -20.40 2.47 13.09
C GLU A 196 -21.19 1.61 12.11
N SER A 197 -21.74 0.46 12.54
CA SER A 197 -22.55 -0.41 11.70
C SER A 197 -23.84 0.25 11.20
N PHE A 198 -24.30 1.35 11.82
CA PHE A 198 -25.44 2.13 11.35
C PHE A 198 -25.25 2.62 9.92
N VAL A 199 -24.01 2.97 9.51
CA VAL A 199 -23.71 3.39 8.13
C VAL A 199 -24.12 2.29 7.14
N TYR A 200 -23.73 1.05 7.40
CA TYR A 200 -24.08 -0.08 6.54
C TYR A 200 -25.53 -0.52 6.70
N ARG A 201 -26.04 -0.63 7.94
CA ARG A 201 -27.36 -1.22 8.21
C ARG A 201 -28.51 -0.33 7.79
N PHE A 202 -28.38 0.97 7.95
CA PHE A 202 -29.47 1.93 7.75
C PHE A 202 -29.21 2.94 6.63
N LEU A 203 -28.02 3.56 6.58
CA LEU A 203 -27.76 4.64 5.62
C LEU A 203 -27.65 4.14 4.19
N ARG A 204 -27.30 2.87 3.96
CA ARG A 204 -27.25 2.27 2.62
C ARG A 204 -28.57 2.34 1.85
N ASN A 205 -29.70 2.38 2.56
CA ASN A 205 -31.03 2.38 1.95
C ASN A 205 -31.56 3.79 1.67
N GLY A 206 -30.86 4.85 2.09
CA GLY A 206 -31.21 6.23 1.91
C GLY A 206 -30.41 6.93 0.81
N ALA A 207 -30.51 8.25 0.77
CA ALA A 207 -29.82 9.09 -0.21
C ALA A 207 -28.27 8.95 -0.19
N ALA A 208 -27.69 8.56 0.96
CA ALA A 208 -26.27 8.29 1.13
C ALA A 208 -25.86 6.88 0.64
N GLY A 209 -26.81 6.06 0.21
CA GLY A 209 -26.55 4.70 -0.27
C GLY A 209 -25.75 4.67 -1.56
N SER A 210 -24.94 3.63 -1.73
CA SER A 210 -24.18 3.40 -2.96
C SER A 210 -23.86 1.92 -3.11
N LYS A 211 -23.57 1.48 -4.34
CA LYS A 211 -23.05 0.13 -4.59
C LYS A 211 -21.74 -0.14 -3.84
N GLN A 212 -20.89 0.85 -3.67
CA GLN A 212 -19.68 0.72 -2.86
C GLN A 212 -19.98 0.45 -1.39
N LEU A 213 -20.95 1.17 -0.79
CA LEU A 213 -21.40 0.91 0.57
C LEU A 213 -22.02 -0.51 0.70
N GLU A 214 -22.82 -0.92 -0.29
CA GLU A 214 -23.46 -2.23 -0.31
C GLU A 214 -22.42 -3.38 -0.31
N PHE A 215 -21.38 -3.29 -1.16
CA PHE A 215 -20.40 -4.35 -1.32
C PHE A 215 -19.25 -4.28 -0.32
N GLN A 216 -18.81 -3.07 0.02
CA GLN A 216 -17.60 -2.89 0.83
C GLN A 216 -17.91 -2.60 2.31
N GLY A 217 -19.08 -2.00 2.61
CA GLY A 217 -19.41 -1.58 3.98
C GLY A 217 -19.44 -2.74 4.98
N LYS A 218 -20.00 -3.89 4.57
CA LYS A 218 -19.98 -5.10 5.42
C LYS A 218 -18.55 -5.61 5.64
N LYS A 219 -17.75 -5.67 4.58
CA LYS A 219 -16.36 -6.10 4.65
C LYS A 219 -15.51 -5.21 5.55
N MET A 220 -15.73 -3.89 5.52
CA MET A 220 -15.07 -2.94 6.43
C MET A 220 -15.40 -3.24 7.90
N LEU A 221 -16.66 -3.54 8.22
CA LEU A 221 -17.08 -3.90 9.57
C LEU A 221 -16.49 -5.23 10.04
N GLU A 222 -16.36 -6.19 9.15
CA GLU A 222 -15.83 -7.55 9.41
C GLU A 222 -14.30 -7.62 9.33
N ASN A 223 -13.61 -6.52 9.02
CA ASN A 223 -12.17 -6.48 8.74
C ASN A 223 -11.75 -7.47 7.63
N ASP A 224 -12.66 -7.75 6.68
CA ASP A 224 -12.37 -8.56 5.51
C ASP A 224 -11.74 -7.69 4.41
N TYR A 225 -10.43 -7.78 4.29
CA TYR A 225 -9.67 -7.07 3.26
C TYR A 225 -9.25 -7.95 2.09
N ALA A 226 -9.89 -9.11 1.92
CA ALA A 226 -9.70 -9.94 0.73
C ALA A 226 -10.01 -9.13 -0.54
N PRO A 227 -9.08 -9.08 -1.52
CA PRO A 227 -9.17 -8.16 -2.64
C PRO A 227 -10.19 -8.64 -3.70
N GLY A 228 -11.25 -7.86 -3.92
CA GLY A 228 -11.96 -7.86 -5.20
C GLY A 228 -11.31 -6.90 -6.21
N PHE A 229 -10.59 -5.90 -5.70
CA PHE A 229 -9.73 -5.00 -6.47
C PHE A 229 -8.58 -4.52 -5.57
N TYR A 230 -7.34 -4.73 -6.04
CA TYR A 230 -6.13 -4.44 -5.26
C TYR A 230 -5.87 -2.95 -5.11
N VAL A 231 -5.43 -2.52 -3.92
CA VAL A 231 -5.02 -1.13 -3.63
C VAL A 231 -4.00 -0.62 -4.65
N LYS A 232 -2.93 -1.38 -4.92
CA LYS A 232 -1.88 -0.97 -5.89
C LYS A 232 -2.42 -0.65 -7.29
N HIS A 233 -3.41 -1.41 -7.78
CA HIS A 233 -4.04 -1.15 -9.07
C HIS A 233 -5.00 0.04 -9.02
N PHE A 234 -5.72 0.20 -7.90
CA PHE A 234 -6.58 1.34 -7.73
C PHE A 234 -5.81 2.66 -7.66
N VAL A 235 -4.71 2.71 -6.90
CA VAL A 235 -3.82 3.87 -6.84
C VAL A 235 -3.23 4.20 -8.22
N LYS A 236 -2.85 3.18 -8.99
CA LYS A 236 -2.44 3.37 -10.40
C LYS A 236 -3.54 4.06 -11.21
N ASP A 237 -4.78 3.59 -11.14
CA ASP A 237 -5.90 4.15 -11.89
C ASP A 237 -6.15 5.61 -11.49
N LEU A 238 -6.13 5.91 -10.19
CA LEU A 238 -6.32 7.27 -9.67
C LEU A 238 -5.20 8.22 -10.12
N LYS A 239 -3.94 7.74 -10.13
CA LYS A 239 -2.80 8.54 -10.63
C LYS A 239 -2.95 8.85 -12.12
N ILE A 240 -3.44 7.89 -12.93
CA ILE A 240 -3.74 8.14 -14.35
C ILE A 240 -4.83 9.23 -14.47
N ALA A 241 -5.91 9.13 -13.69
CA ALA A 241 -6.98 10.14 -13.71
C ALA A 241 -6.47 11.56 -13.40
N VAL A 242 -5.56 11.67 -12.40
CA VAL A 242 -4.94 12.97 -12.04
C VAL A 242 -4.03 13.48 -13.15
N GLN A 243 -3.28 12.61 -13.83
CA GLN A 243 -2.38 12.99 -14.93
C GLN A 243 -3.15 13.47 -16.17
N GLU A 244 -4.33 12.89 -16.46
CA GLU A 244 -5.15 13.23 -17.61
C GLU A 244 -6.06 14.46 -17.36
N ALA A 245 -6.32 14.79 -16.09
CA ALA A 245 -7.16 15.93 -15.75
C ALA A 245 -6.43 17.26 -15.96
N ASN A 246 -7.10 18.23 -16.58
CA ASN A 246 -6.60 19.58 -16.76
C ASN A 246 -7.07 20.56 -15.65
N PHE A 247 -7.62 20.01 -14.58
CA PHE A 247 -8.06 20.71 -13.38
C PHE A 247 -7.76 19.87 -12.12
N PRO A 248 -7.68 20.47 -10.93
CA PRO A 248 -7.29 19.74 -9.72
C PRO A 248 -8.40 18.81 -9.23
N LEU A 249 -8.08 17.53 -9.07
CA LEU A 249 -8.93 16.50 -8.47
C LEU A 249 -8.65 16.40 -6.96
N TYR A 250 -9.11 17.36 -6.16
CA TYR A 250 -8.76 17.49 -4.74
C TYR A 250 -9.09 16.23 -3.93
N GLY A 251 -10.31 15.69 -4.07
CA GLY A 251 -10.72 14.47 -3.36
C GLY A 251 -9.88 13.26 -3.76
N VAL A 252 -9.64 13.08 -5.05
CA VAL A 252 -8.81 11.96 -5.55
C VAL A 252 -7.38 12.06 -5.05
N ASN A 253 -6.77 13.25 -5.05
CA ASN A 253 -5.42 13.45 -4.54
C ASN A 253 -5.30 13.14 -3.06
N ARG A 254 -6.34 13.43 -2.27
CA ARG A 254 -6.41 13.05 -0.87
C ARG A 254 -6.46 11.53 -0.72
N VAL A 255 -7.35 10.85 -1.41
CA VAL A 255 -7.50 9.39 -1.39
C VAL A 255 -6.22 8.68 -1.82
N ILE A 256 -5.51 9.21 -2.83
CA ILE A 256 -4.19 8.67 -3.24
C ILE A 256 -3.21 8.70 -2.07
N LYS A 257 -3.11 9.83 -1.34
CA LYS A 257 -2.19 9.95 -0.19
C LYS A 257 -2.53 8.94 0.92
N GLU A 258 -3.82 8.76 1.20
CA GLU A 258 -4.30 7.82 2.21
C GLU A 258 -3.96 6.37 1.84
N TYR A 259 -4.17 5.98 0.58
CA TYR A 259 -3.76 4.65 0.11
C TYR A 259 -2.23 4.47 0.03
N VAL A 260 -1.47 5.50 -0.33
CA VAL A 260 0.00 5.41 -0.33
C VAL A 260 0.52 5.14 1.08
N ASP A 261 -0.02 5.82 2.11
CA ASP A 261 0.30 5.53 3.50
C ASP A 261 -0.02 4.06 3.88
N LEU A 262 -1.18 3.54 3.45
CA LEU A 262 -1.52 2.14 3.67
C LEU A 262 -0.59 1.18 2.90
N MET A 263 -0.15 1.54 1.69
CA MET A 263 0.82 0.76 0.92
C MET A 263 2.18 0.70 1.64
N ASP A 264 2.63 1.81 2.23
CA ASP A 264 3.85 1.89 3.03
C ASP A 264 3.75 1.02 4.30
N ARG A 265 2.54 0.78 4.80
CA ARG A 265 2.24 -0.17 5.88
C ARG A 265 2.09 -1.64 5.39
N GLY A 266 2.41 -1.95 4.14
CA GLY A 266 2.36 -3.30 3.57
C GLY A 266 0.99 -3.75 3.04
N MET A 267 0.01 -2.84 2.85
CA MET A 267 -1.36 -3.17 2.44
C MET A 267 -1.60 -3.08 0.92
N SER A 268 -0.55 -3.07 0.10
CA SER A 268 -0.63 -2.97 -1.37
C SER A 268 -1.48 -4.06 -2.04
N ASP A 269 -1.46 -5.26 -1.47
CA ASP A 269 -2.12 -6.46 -2.00
C ASP A 269 -3.47 -6.75 -1.31
N LEU A 270 -3.97 -5.81 -0.51
CA LEU A 270 -5.31 -5.87 0.06
C LEU A 270 -6.36 -5.24 -0.86
N GLY A 271 -7.63 -5.49 -0.55
CA GLY A 271 -8.77 -4.88 -1.22
C GLY A 271 -8.96 -3.40 -0.85
N THR A 272 -9.55 -2.62 -1.75
CA THR A 272 -9.75 -1.17 -1.58
C THR A 272 -10.54 -0.80 -0.33
N GLN A 273 -11.34 -1.68 0.24
CA GLN A 273 -12.05 -1.48 1.51
C GLN A 273 -11.12 -1.32 2.72
N CYS A 274 -9.85 -1.71 2.61
CA CYS A 274 -8.87 -1.47 3.68
C CYS A 274 -8.61 0.03 3.95
N LEU A 275 -9.18 0.95 3.12
CA LEU A 275 -9.11 2.38 3.36
C LEU A 275 -9.60 2.77 4.76
N ILE A 276 -10.53 2.01 5.34
CA ILE A 276 -11.02 2.24 6.71
C ILE A 276 -9.88 2.21 7.74
N GLU A 277 -8.81 1.45 7.51
CA GLU A 277 -7.65 1.37 8.42
C GLU A 277 -6.83 2.66 8.49
N TYR A 278 -6.93 3.52 7.49
CA TYR A 278 -6.33 4.85 7.54
C TYR A 278 -7.00 5.75 8.59
N PHE A 279 -8.32 5.61 8.76
CA PHE A 279 -9.13 6.39 9.68
C PHE A 279 -9.22 5.77 11.08
N ARG A 280 -8.97 4.48 11.20
CA ARG A 280 -8.88 3.80 12.50
C ARG A 280 -7.58 4.19 13.16
N LYS A 281 -7.63 4.68 14.40
CA LYS A 281 -6.42 4.92 15.17
C LYS A 281 -5.63 3.61 15.23
N PRO A 282 -4.32 3.61 14.90
CA PRO A 282 -3.52 2.43 15.12
C PRO A 282 -3.65 2.04 16.58
N GLN A 283 -4.17 0.84 16.85
CA GLN A 283 -4.16 0.31 18.20
C GLN A 283 -2.72 0.03 18.57
N ILE A 284 -2.14 0.88 19.43
CA ILE A 284 -0.85 0.60 20.04
C ILE A 284 -1.04 -0.65 20.90
N LYS A 285 -0.47 -1.77 20.47
CA LYS A 285 -0.61 -3.05 21.17
C LYS A 285 0.36 -3.19 22.33
N ALA A 286 1.51 -2.55 22.24
CA ALA A 286 2.53 -2.48 23.26
C ALA A 286 3.49 -1.33 22.98
N VAL A 287 4.18 -0.85 24.02
CA VAL A 287 5.22 0.17 23.93
C VAL A 287 6.52 -0.41 24.50
N ILE A 288 7.63 -0.18 23.84
CA ILE A 288 8.96 -0.51 24.36
C ILE A 288 9.71 0.81 24.49
N PHE A 289 10.10 1.15 25.73
CA PHE A 289 10.89 2.32 26.02
C PHE A 289 12.37 1.95 26.03
N ASP A 290 13.19 2.73 25.35
CA ASP A 290 14.58 2.86 25.69
C ASP A 290 14.70 3.72 26.95
N MET A 291 15.57 3.35 27.88
CA MET A 291 15.67 4.06 29.15
C MET A 291 16.57 5.28 29.05
N ASP A 292 17.76 5.10 28.51
CA ASP A 292 18.84 6.11 28.53
C ASP A 292 18.59 7.19 27.47
N GLY A 293 18.51 8.45 27.92
CA GLY A 293 18.26 9.59 27.05
C GLY A 293 16.80 9.73 26.56
N LEU A 294 15.94 8.69 26.74
CA LEU A 294 14.52 8.74 26.38
C LEU A 294 13.59 8.83 27.59
N MET A 295 13.73 7.96 28.58
CA MET A 295 12.96 8.03 29.82
C MET A 295 13.63 8.99 30.81
N PHE A 296 14.94 8.87 30.98
CA PHE A 296 15.75 9.68 31.88
C PHE A 296 16.85 10.43 31.14
N ASN A 297 17.16 11.64 31.61
CA ASN A 297 18.18 12.51 31.02
C ASN A 297 19.62 12.08 31.39
N THR A 298 19.89 10.77 31.24
CA THR A 298 21.18 10.16 31.56
C THR A 298 22.31 10.59 30.63
N GLU A 299 21.97 11.02 29.40
CA GLU A 299 22.99 11.57 28.50
C GLU A 299 23.60 12.89 29.01
N LYS A 300 22.77 13.78 29.58
CA LYS A 300 23.28 15.01 30.17
C LYS A 300 24.13 14.71 31.37
N MET A 301 23.68 13.84 32.26
CA MET A 301 24.44 13.39 33.42
C MET A 301 25.81 12.82 33.00
N PHE A 302 25.82 11.91 32.00
CA PHE A 302 27.04 11.32 31.48
C PHE A 302 28.04 12.39 30.97
N LYS A 303 27.55 13.40 30.24
CA LYS A 303 28.42 14.49 29.75
C LYS A 303 29.07 15.28 30.87
N ASP A 304 28.33 15.57 31.92
CA ASP A 304 28.81 16.32 33.07
C ASP A 304 29.79 15.46 33.90
N GLU A 305 29.47 14.20 34.17
CA GLU A 305 30.30 13.23 34.85
C GLU A 305 31.63 12.99 34.12
N PHE A 306 31.55 12.81 32.78
CA PHE A 306 32.75 12.63 31.98
C PHE A 306 33.73 13.81 32.10
N LYS A 307 33.21 15.04 32.07
CA LYS A 307 34.03 16.24 32.21
C LYS A 307 34.70 16.34 33.58
N GLU A 308 33.97 15.99 34.64
CA GLU A 308 34.49 15.96 35.99
C GLU A 308 35.60 14.91 36.13
N LYS A 309 35.35 13.66 35.71
CA LYS A 309 36.35 12.57 35.80
C LYS A 309 37.55 12.78 34.90
N ALA A 310 37.36 13.28 33.67
CA ALA A 310 38.46 13.61 32.77
C ALA A 310 39.41 14.67 33.41
N LYS A 311 38.83 15.67 34.06
CA LYS A 311 39.61 16.68 34.79
C LYS A 311 40.34 16.09 35.98
N GLU A 312 39.71 15.21 36.78
CA GLU A 312 40.31 14.53 37.92
C GLU A 312 41.50 13.66 37.49
N LEU A 313 41.34 12.93 36.39
CA LEU A 313 42.36 12.02 35.86
C LEU A 313 43.38 12.69 34.94
N GLY A 314 43.28 14.01 34.73
CA GLY A 314 44.20 14.79 33.90
C GLY A 314 44.10 14.45 32.40
N VAL A 315 42.97 13.96 31.94
CA VAL A 315 42.70 13.64 30.51
C VAL A 315 42.24 14.90 29.78
N SER A 316 42.99 15.29 28.74
CA SER A 316 42.68 16.49 27.94
C SER A 316 41.89 16.13 26.69
N CYS A 317 40.66 16.61 26.61
CA CYS A 317 39.79 16.50 25.44
C CYS A 317 38.94 17.77 25.26
N PRO A 318 38.39 18.05 24.07
CA PRO A 318 37.48 19.19 23.86
C PRO A 318 36.21 19.08 24.70
N ASP A 319 35.60 20.20 25.08
CA ASP A 319 34.37 20.26 25.87
C ASP A 319 33.17 19.55 25.19
N SER A 320 33.17 19.48 23.88
CA SER A 320 32.15 18.77 23.09
C SER A 320 32.41 17.26 22.95
N PHE A 321 33.56 16.78 23.42
CA PHE A 321 34.01 15.40 23.19
C PHE A 321 33.08 14.31 23.80
N PRO A 322 32.48 14.51 24.99
CA PRO A 322 31.56 13.49 25.52
C PRO A 322 30.38 13.11 24.59
N GLU A 323 29.99 14.00 23.69
CA GLU A 323 28.85 13.71 22.75
C GLU A 323 29.11 12.54 21.82
N PRO A 324 30.26 12.40 21.15
CA PRO A 324 30.56 11.24 20.30
C PRO A 324 30.66 9.90 21.03
N LEU A 325 30.77 9.90 22.37
CA LEU A 325 30.84 8.68 23.19
C LEU A 325 29.47 8.10 23.50
N ILE A 326 28.39 8.87 23.34
CA ILE A 326 27.03 8.42 23.62
C ILE A 326 26.64 7.34 22.60
N GLY A 327 26.27 6.14 23.10
CA GLY A 327 25.90 5.00 22.27
C GLY A 327 27.05 4.34 21.50
N CYS A 328 28.30 4.66 21.82
CA CYS A 328 29.47 4.06 21.18
C CYS A 328 29.73 2.62 21.63
N ASP A 329 30.15 1.77 20.70
CA ASP A 329 30.70 0.46 21.00
C ASP A 329 32.20 0.55 21.45
N SER A 330 32.72 -0.54 21.99
CA SER A 330 34.10 -0.64 22.49
C SER A 330 35.17 -0.34 21.41
N ARG A 331 34.86 -0.57 20.13
CA ARG A 331 35.80 -0.30 19.01
C ARG A 331 35.97 1.20 18.81
N LYS A 332 34.87 1.97 18.87
CA LYS A 332 34.93 3.44 18.77
C LYS A 332 35.60 4.06 19.99
N VAL A 333 35.39 3.52 21.18
CA VAL A 333 36.11 3.95 22.38
C VAL A 333 37.62 3.77 22.21
N ALA A 334 38.07 2.65 21.61
CA ALA A 334 39.50 2.44 21.33
C ALA A 334 40.05 3.42 20.26
N GLU A 335 39.25 3.84 19.29
CA GLU A 335 39.66 4.92 18.36
C GLU A 335 39.82 6.27 19.10
N PHE A 336 38.91 6.58 20.00
CA PHE A 336 39.02 7.81 20.82
C PHE A 336 40.17 7.76 21.80
N GLU A 337 40.52 6.59 22.32
CA GLU A 337 41.73 6.44 23.16
C GLU A 337 43.03 6.79 22.41
N MET A 338 43.11 6.51 21.11
CA MET A 338 44.26 6.91 20.30
C MET A 338 44.31 8.45 20.09
N MET A 339 43.16 9.10 20.03
CA MET A 339 43.07 10.55 19.86
C MET A 339 43.23 11.32 21.18
N TYR A 340 42.70 10.77 22.25
CA TYR A 340 42.65 11.36 23.58
C TYR A 340 43.06 10.30 24.62
N PRO A 341 44.35 10.09 24.86
CA PRO A 341 44.84 9.06 25.78
C PRO A 341 44.28 9.22 27.19
N GLY A 342 43.75 8.12 27.73
CA GLY A 342 43.13 8.08 29.06
C GLY A 342 41.60 8.07 29.03
N VAL A 343 40.96 8.21 27.85
CA VAL A 343 39.49 8.16 27.72
C VAL A 343 38.91 6.82 28.16
N THR A 344 39.57 5.71 27.86
CA THR A 344 39.13 4.37 28.30
C THR A 344 39.08 4.29 29.83
N ARG A 345 40.07 4.79 30.51
CA ARG A 345 40.11 4.84 31.99
C ARG A 345 38.99 5.71 32.57
N VAL A 346 38.69 6.86 31.94
CA VAL A 346 37.55 7.69 32.36
C VAL A 346 36.27 6.96 32.24
N MET A 347 36.06 6.21 31.11
CA MET A 347 34.85 5.43 30.87
C MET A 347 34.68 4.27 31.87
N GLU A 348 35.77 3.60 32.25
CA GLU A 348 35.76 2.50 33.23
C GLU A 348 35.34 3.03 34.60
N GLU A 349 35.91 4.12 35.07
CA GLU A 349 35.56 4.73 36.39
C GLU A 349 34.11 5.24 36.40
N ILE A 350 33.61 5.85 35.31
CA ILE A 350 32.19 6.23 35.17
C ILE A 350 31.29 5.00 35.24
N GLN A 351 31.66 3.91 34.59
CA GLN A 351 30.84 2.72 34.58
C GLN A 351 30.71 2.06 35.96
N GLU A 352 31.80 2.10 36.75
CA GLU A 352 31.81 1.58 38.12
C GLU A 352 30.94 2.42 39.08
N GLU A 353 30.95 3.76 38.93
CA GLU A 353 30.29 4.69 39.84
C GLU A 353 28.88 5.12 39.34
N ARG A 354 28.47 4.74 38.13
CA ARG A 354 27.29 5.28 37.41
C ARG A 354 26.02 5.32 38.25
N ALA A 355 25.71 4.25 38.98
CA ALA A 355 24.48 4.20 39.77
C ALA A 355 24.49 5.18 40.95
N ASP A 356 25.64 5.30 41.65
CA ASP A 356 25.76 6.19 42.80
C ASP A 356 25.82 7.66 42.34
N TYR A 357 26.46 7.91 41.20
CA TYR A 357 26.52 9.24 40.60
C TYR A 357 25.13 9.70 40.14
N PHE A 358 24.29 8.80 39.57
CA PHE A 358 22.92 9.12 39.18
C PHE A 358 22.10 9.71 40.34
N PHE A 359 22.14 9.09 41.53
CA PHE A 359 21.39 9.58 42.70
C PHE A 359 22.01 10.83 43.32
N THR A 360 23.30 11.06 43.11
CA THR A 360 23.97 12.27 43.53
C THR A 360 23.67 13.46 42.63
N TYR A 361 23.56 13.18 41.31
CA TYR A 361 23.27 14.18 40.28
C TYR A 361 21.78 14.56 40.29
N PHE A 362 20.90 13.58 40.33
CA PHE A 362 19.45 13.74 40.38
C PHE A 362 18.96 13.50 41.80
N LYS A 363 19.10 14.51 42.67
CA LYS A 363 18.78 14.38 44.12
C LYS A 363 17.31 14.17 44.41
N GLU A 364 16.44 14.82 43.65
CA GLU A 364 14.99 14.76 43.87
C GLU A 364 14.34 13.71 42.96
N PRO A 365 13.43 12.86 43.50
CA PRO A 365 12.66 11.94 42.66
C PRO A 365 11.95 12.66 41.50
N GLY A 366 12.06 12.10 40.32
CA GLY A 366 11.49 12.69 39.10
C GLY A 366 12.37 13.75 38.41
N SER A 367 13.44 14.25 39.05
CA SER A 367 14.30 15.27 38.44
C SER A 367 15.10 14.78 37.23
N ALA A 368 15.25 13.44 37.10
CA ALA A 368 15.87 12.79 35.96
C ALA A 368 14.93 12.62 34.75
N ASN A 369 13.61 12.73 34.95
CA ASN A 369 12.63 12.41 33.93
C ASN A 369 12.72 13.32 32.71
N MET A 370 12.60 12.71 31.53
CA MET A 370 12.37 13.48 30.31
C MET A 370 10.97 14.12 30.33
N VAL A 371 10.88 15.29 29.72
CA VAL A 371 9.63 16.07 29.69
C VAL A 371 8.51 15.25 29.04
N GLY A 372 7.38 15.08 29.74
CA GLY A 372 6.22 14.36 29.24
C GLY A 372 6.21 12.87 29.57
N LEU A 373 7.26 12.30 30.20
CA LEU A 373 7.31 10.88 30.55
C LEU A 373 6.12 10.46 31.42
N GLN A 374 5.84 11.19 32.49
CA GLN A 374 4.73 10.89 33.39
C GLN A 374 3.38 10.87 32.66
N ASN A 375 3.09 11.91 31.86
CA ASN A 375 1.84 12.00 31.11
C ASN A 375 1.68 10.84 30.11
N LEU A 376 2.79 10.41 29.48
CA LEU A 376 2.78 9.29 28.55
C LEU A 376 2.53 7.97 29.28
N ILE A 377 3.15 7.74 30.43
CA ILE A 377 2.91 6.53 31.25
C ILE A 377 1.48 6.50 31.76
N GLU A 378 0.94 7.60 32.28
CA GLU A 378 -0.46 7.71 32.71
C GLU A 378 -1.41 7.36 31.56
N TYR A 379 -1.19 7.89 30.36
CA TYR A 379 -1.98 7.54 29.18
C TYR A 379 -1.90 6.05 28.84
N ILE A 380 -0.70 5.44 28.90
CA ILE A 380 -0.48 4.02 28.61
C ILE A 380 -1.23 3.14 29.62
N GLU A 381 -1.16 3.48 30.92
CA GLU A 381 -1.81 2.72 31.97
C GLU A 381 -3.34 2.87 31.93
N GLU A 382 -3.87 4.07 31.73
CA GLU A 382 -5.30 4.32 31.57
C GLU A 382 -5.90 3.53 30.39
N ASN A 383 -5.15 3.42 29.26
CA ASN A 383 -5.58 2.67 28.10
C ASN A 383 -5.20 1.17 28.16
N LYS A 384 -4.62 0.71 29.27
CA LYS A 384 -4.21 -0.69 29.49
C LYS A 384 -3.27 -1.22 28.40
N ILE A 385 -2.38 -0.36 27.90
CA ILE A 385 -1.39 -0.71 26.92
C ILE A 385 -0.21 -1.35 27.64
N PRO A 386 0.17 -2.61 27.36
CA PRO A 386 1.36 -3.20 27.96
C PRO A 386 2.63 -2.47 27.51
N TYR A 387 3.58 -2.29 28.43
CA TYR A 387 4.84 -1.69 28.07
C TYR A 387 6.06 -2.39 28.69
N ALA A 388 7.19 -2.26 28.05
CA ALA A 388 8.47 -2.79 28.47
C ALA A 388 9.52 -1.68 28.50
N VAL A 389 10.56 -1.90 29.28
CA VAL A 389 11.75 -1.06 29.29
C VAL A 389 12.94 -1.90 28.79
N ALA A 390 13.65 -1.38 27.79
CA ALA A 390 14.87 -1.96 27.27
C ALA A 390 16.03 -1.00 27.49
N SER A 391 17.17 -1.49 27.99
CA SER A 391 18.37 -0.67 28.24
C SER A 391 19.60 -1.58 28.20
N SER A 392 20.72 -1.04 27.78
CA SER A 392 22.03 -1.69 27.90
C SER A 392 22.63 -1.63 29.32
N SER A 393 21.97 -0.96 30.26
CA SER A 393 22.39 -0.85 31.65
C SER A 393 22.14 -2.16 32.41
N HIS A 394 22.89 -2.35 33.52
CA HIS A 394 22.74 -3.54 34.35
C HIS A 394 21.33 -3.64 34.97
N PRO A 395 20.69 -4.81 35.07
CA PRO A 395 19.32 -4.98 35.54
C PRO A 395 19.03 -4.34 36.90
N GLN A 396 20.00 -4.35 37.81
CA GLN A 396 19.84 -3.71 39.13
C GLN A 396 19.79 -2.20 39.05
N ASP A 397 20.54 -1.60 38.13
CA ASP A 397 20.56 -0.15 37.95
C ASP A 397 19.29 0.34 37.24
N ILE A 398 18.79 -0.41 36.26
CA ILE A 398 17.49 -0.13 35.63
C ILE A 398 16.40 -0.04 36.70
N LYS A 399 16.32 -1.01 37.62
CA LYS A 399 15.33 -1.01 38.70
C LYS A 399 15.48 0.18 39.64
N LYS A 400 16.72 0.57 39.98
CA LYS A 400 17.00 1.77 40.81
C LYS A 400 16.54 3.04 40.08
N PHE A 401 16.88 3.21 38.81
CA PHE A 401 16.49 4.38 38.04
C PHE A 401 14.97 4.50 37.90
N LEU A 402 14.29 3.40 37.60
CA LEU A 402 12.82 3.37 37.54
C LEU A 402 12.20 3.75 38.90
N SER A 403 12.80 3.35 40.04
CA SER A 403 12.31 3.71 41.35
C SER A 403 12.48 5.21 41.68
N HIS A 404 13.36 5.92 40.98
CA HIS A 404 13.61 7.35 41.16
C HIS A 404 12.72 8.24 40.30
N ALA A 405 11.81 7.68 39.48
CA ALA A 405 10.93 8.44 38.59
C ALA A 405 9.94 9.38 39.31
N GLY A 406 9.72 9.22 40.62
CA GLY A 406 8.78 10.03 41.41
C GLY A 406 7.31 9.66 41.23
N PHE A 407 7.01 8.65 40.42
CA PHE A 407 5.71 8.05 40.21
C PHE A 407 5.85 6.53 39.97
N VAL A 408 4.75 5.80 40.01
CA VAL A 408 4.78 4.33 39.85
C VAL A 408 5.06 3.98 38.39
N LEU A 409 6.11 3.18 38.18
CA LEU A 409 6.45 2.57 36.88
C LEU A 409 6.33 1.05 37.04
N SER A 410 5.43 0.44 36.31
CA SER A 410 5.13 -1.00 36.39
C SER A 410 5.28 -1.67 35.00
N PRO A 411 6.47 -1.67 34.39
CA PRO A 411 6.66 -2.30 33.10
C PRO A 411 6.39 -3.81 33.17
N ASN A 412 5.75 -4.37 32.16
CA ASN A 412 5.47 -5.79 32.07
C ASN A 412 6.77 -6.62 31.93
N VAL A 413 7.78 -6.05 31.28
CA VAL A 413 9.08 -6.68 31.02
C VAL A 413 10.19 -5.63 31.11
N ILE A 414 11.31 -6.01 31.70
CA ILE A 414 12.57 -5.26 31.67
C ILE A 414 13.58 -6.14 30.95
N VAL A 415 14.21 -5.60 29.89
CA VAL A 415 15.24 -6.24 29.09
C VAL A 415 16.53 -5.44 29.23
N SER A 416 17.64 -6.13 29.53
CA SER A 416 18.98 -5.56 29.66
C SER A 416 19.96 -6.26 28.74
#